data_ca0704b769bed589510cb29a37f79bd2
#
_entry.id   ca0704b769bed589510cb29a37f79bd2
#
_cell.length_a   1.000
_cell.length_b   1.000
_cell.length_c   1.000
_cell.angle_alpha   90.00
_cell.angle_beta   90.00
_cell.angle_gamma   90.00
#
_symmetry.space_group_name_H-M   'P 1'
#
loop_
_entity.id
_entity.type
_entity.pdbx_description
1 polymer ?
#
loop_
_entity_poly.entity_id
_entity_poly.type
_entity_poly.pdbx_seq_one_letter_code
_entity_poly.pdbx_strand_id
1 'polypeptide(L)'
;MGNNKFNYKNDNRLKLTILIFICIIFIGIVGFFSTINAQNQQQPEITNINNYKDTTLETNIFKLLKKIFSITGVYAFCFEKKQVIEQNDDGSFSIYKVAGWQKFLMILIGLVLIYLGAVKNFEPLLLLPIAFGTILVNTPIAGIGEAPHGFLYIIFNAGIRNEIFPLIIFMGIGALTDFGPLIANPKLAILGAAAQFGIFGSLVGAICLNLIPGITFTLKDACAISIIGGADGPTSIYVASKLAPGLLGSIAVAAYSYMALVPLIQPPIMRLLTTKKERLIRMENTREVSKTEKIIFPLIVLLLCILFIPSATPLLGALTFGNFLKEIGIVERLSRTMQNELLNIVTIFLGLGVGMQMSAHKFMQAKSLGILAIGLVAFILGTAGGILFAKFLNIFSKKKINPLIGSAGVSAVPMAARVSNKIGIEEDPTNFLLMHAMGPNVAGVIGSAIAAGIMIAFFG
;
A
#
# COMPACT_ATOMS: atom_id res chain seq x y z
N MET A 1 -23.42 10.25 -30.08
CA MET A 1 -22.76 10.08 -28.79
C MET A 1 -21.27 10.18 -29.03
N GLY A 2 -20.70 11.32 -28.69
CA GLY A 2 -19.44 11.80 -29.24
C GLY A 2 -18.18 11.15 -28.69
N ASN A 3 -17.38 10.62 -29.60
CA ASN A 3 -16.01 10.18 -29.36
C ASN A 3 -15.08 11.39 -29.15
N ASN A 4 -14.83 11.79 -27.92
CA ASN A 4 -13.70 12.65 -27.59
C ASN A 4 -12.45 11.78 -27.36
N LYS A 5 -11.78 11.43 -28.47
CA LYS A 5 -10.38 10.95 -28.40
C LYS A 5 -9.50 12.16 -28.11
N PHE A 6 -9.14 12.37 -26.87
CA PHE A 6 -8.07 13.29 -26.50
C PHE A 6 -6.77 12.85 -27.19
N ASN A 7 -6.20 13.74 -27.98
CA ASN A 7 -5.05 13.51 -28.85
C ASN A 7 -3.75 13.56 -28.02
N TYR A 8 -3.30 12.42 -27.51
CA TYR A 8 -2.18 12.26 -26.56
C TYR A 8 -0.77 12.50 -27.13
N LYS A 9 -0.63 12.79 -28.44
CA LYS A 9 0.70 12.87 -29.06
C LYS A 9 1.44 14.22 -28.88
N ASN A 10 0.74 15.30 -28.52
CA ASN A 10 1.36 16.64 -28.34
C ASN A 10 1.65 17.01 -26.88
N ASP A 11 1.30 16.15 -25.92
CA ASP A 11 1.24 16.47 -24.51
C ASP A 11 2.58 16.27 -23.76
N ASN A 12 3.49 15.44 -24.30
CA ASN A 12 4.77 15.18 -23.64
C ASN A 12 5.76 16.37 -23.70
N ARG A 13 5.69 17.19 -24.75
CA ARG A 13 6.51 18.40 -24.85
C ARG A 13 6.00 19.49 -23.90
N LEU A 14 4.69 19.66 -23.81
CA LEU A 14 4.07 20.62 -22.90
C LEU A 14 4.36 20.25 -21.44
N LYS A 15 4.24 18.99 -21.09
CA LYS A 15 4.54 18.48 -19.73
C LYS A 15 6.01 18.65 -19.35
N LEU A 16 6.92 18.32 -20.27
CA LEU A 16 8.34 18.53 -20.06
C LEU A 16 8.68 20.01 -19.93
N THR A 17 8.05 20.85 -20.73
CA THR A 17 8.24 22.32 -20.69
C THR A 17 7.73 22.92 -19.38
N ILE A 18 6.55 22.49 -18.90
CA ILE A 18 6.00 22.93 -17.60
C ILE A 18 6.90 22.45 -16.45
N LEU A 19 7.38 21.22 -16.47
CA LEU A 19 8.29 20.69 -15.45
C LEU A 19 9.62 21.46 -15.44
N ILE A 20 10.20 21.71 -16.61
CA ILE A 20 11.43 22.49 -16.76
C ILE A 20 11.21 23.93 -16.28
N PHE A 21 10.06 24.55 -16.61
CA PHE A 21 9.74 25.92 -16.20
C PHE A 21 9.58 26.02 -14.67
N ILE A 22 8.93 25.03 -14.04
CA ILE A 22 8.82 24.94 -12.58
C ILE A 22 10.22 24.73 -11.94
N CYS A 23 11.07 23.89 -12.52
CA CYS A 23 12.44 23.67 -12.03
C CYS A 23 13.30 24.93 -12.19
N ILE A 24 13.18 25.66 -13.30
CA ILE A 24 13.92 26.92 -13.54
C ILE A 24 13.47 28.03 -12.58
N ILE A 25 12.16 28.18 -12.35
CA ILE A 25 11.64 29.13 -11.36
C ILE A 25 12.16 28.77 -9.97
N PHE A 26 12.16 27.49 -9.61
CA PHE A 26 12.63 27.01 -8.32
C PHE A 26 14.15 27.25 -8.13
N ILE A 27 14.96 26.93 -9.15
CA ILE A 27 16.42 27.18 -9.14
C ILE A 27 16.70 28.69 -9.10
N GLY A 28 15.95 29.50 -9.84
CA GLY A 28 16.08 30.95 -9.83
C GLY A 28 15.76 31.57 -8.47
N ILE A 29 14.72 31.08 -7.81
CA ILE A 29 14.33 31.51 -6.46
C ILE A 29 15.38 31.09 -5.44
N VAL A 30 15.87 29.85 -5.51
CA VAL A 30 16.93 29.33 -4.61
C VAL A 30 18.24 30.10 -4.81
N GLY A 31 18.65 30.36 -6.06
CA GLY A 31 19.84 31.12 -6.37
C GLY A 31 19.78 32.57 -5.88
N PHE A 32 18.66 33.26 -6.06
CA PHE A 32 18.44 34.61 -5.58
C PHE A 32 18.52 34.72 -4.05
N PHE A 33 17.98 33.75 -3.31
CA PHE A 33 18.03 33.75 -1.85
C PHE A 33 19.36 33.24 -1.26
N SER A 34 20.11 32.41 -1.98
CA SER A 34 21.49 32.03 -1.60
C SER A 34 22.43 33.23 -1.57
N THR A 35 22.29 34.13 -2.52
CA THR A 35 23.11 35.37 -2.57
C THR A 35 22.73 36.35 -1.45
N ILE A 36 21.49 36.44 -1.03
CA ILE A 36 21.06 37.30 0.08
C ILE A 36 21.55 36.76 1.43
N ASN A 37 21.64 35.44 1.62
CA ASN A 37 22.10 34.84 2.86
C ASN A 37 23.62 34.87 3.04
N ALA A 38 24.39 34.91 1.95
CA ALA A 38 25.85 35.03 2.00
C ALA A 38 26.32 36.41 2.54
N GLN A 39 25.49 37.44 2.44
CA GLN A 39 25.80 38.78 2.96
C GLN A 39 25.46 39.00 4.44
N ASN A 40 24.73 38.07 5.10
CA ASN A 40 24.20 38.26 6.46
C ASN A 40 24.78 37.29 7.53
N GLN A 41 25.96 36.69 7.32
CA GLN A 41 26.65 35.97 8.39
C GLN A 41 27.53 36.95 9.22
N GLN A 42 26.92 37.87 9.94
CA GLN A 42 27.48 38.49 11.12
C GLN A 42 26.65 38.13 12.35
N GLN A 43 27.35 37.64 13.40
CA GLN A 43 26.76 37.12 14.64
C GLN A 43 25.88 38.17 15.34
N PRO A 44 24.80 37.76 15.99
CA PRO A 44 24.09 38.66 16.90
C PRO A 44 24.73 38.59 18.30
N GLU A 45 25.37 39.68 18.71
CA GLU A 45 25.64 39.98 20.12
C GLU A 45 24.32 40.14 20.89
N ILE A 46 24.29 39.52 22.05
CA ILE A 46 23.18 39.67 23.03
C ILE A 46 23.45 41.00 23.78
N THR A 47 22.67 42.02 23.47
CA THR A 47 22.63 43.25 24.32
C THR A 47 21.20 43.77 24.49
N ASN A 48 20.79 43.75 25.76
CA ASN A 48 19.89 44.66 26.47
C ASN A 48 18.54 45.07 25.83
N ILE A 49 17.49 44.60 26.52
CA ILE A 49 16.15 45.16 26.59
C ILE A 49 16.24 46.55 27.27
N ASN A 50 16.14 47.61 26.50
CA ASN A 50 15.56 48.91 26.82
C ASN A 50 15.94 49.92 25.74
N ASN A 51 15.01 50.13 24.78
CA ASN A 51 14.77 51.42 24.14
C ASN A 51 13.69 51.29 23.08
N TYR A 52 12.49 51.56 23.46
CA TYR A 52 11.41 51.91 22.54
C TYR A 52 11.65 53.32 22.06
N LYS A 53 12.28 53.51 20.92
CA LYS A 53 12.25 54.76 20.16
C LYS A 53 12.48 54.49 18.68
N ASP A 54 11.49 54.91 17.89
CA ASP A 54 11.51 55.26 16.47
C ASP A 54 12.33 54.38 15.52
N THR A 55 11.77 53.28 15.10
CA THR A 55 12.22 52.58 13.90
C THR A 55 11.43 53.11 12.70
N THR A 56 12.15 53.70 11.75
CA THR A 56 11.62 54.22 10.49
C THR A 56 10.74 53.17 9.77
N LEU A 57 9.70 53.62 9.08
CA LEU A 57 8.72 52.79 8.35
C LEU A 57 9.38 51.75 7.45
N GLU A 58 10.53 52.08 6.85
CA GLU A 58 11.29 51.19 5.95
C GLU A 58 11.85 49.92 6.65
N THR A 59 12.34 50.04 7.90
CA THR A 59 12.81 48.87 8.68
C THR A 59 11.67 47.95 9.09
N ASN A 60 10.46 48.48 9.29
CA ASN A 60 9.27 47.71 9.60
C ASN A 60 8.75 46.94 8.38
N ILE A 61 8.76 47.54 7.18
CA ILE A 61 8.33 46.89 5.95
C ILE A 61 9.28 45.73 5.58
N PHE A 62 10.58 45.89 5.67
CA PHE A 62 11.52 44.83 5.37
C PHE A 62 11.46 43.68 6.36
N LYS A 63 11.26 43.97 7.65
CA LYS A 63 10.99 42.95 8.68
C LYS A 63 9.67 42.24 8.43
N LEU A 64 8.62 42.96 8.00
CA LEU A 64 7.33 42.40 7.67
C LEU A 64 7.43 41.48 6.45
N LEU A 65 8.08 41.92 5.38
CA LEU A 65 8.32 41.10 4.18
C LEU A 65 9.12 39.84 4.49
N LYS A 66 10.19 39.96 5.33
CA LYS A 66 10.96 38.80 5.78
C LYS A 66 10.10 37.85 6.60
N LYS A 67 9.24 38.37 7.46
CA LYS A 67 8.30 37.55 8.26
C LYS A 67 7.26 36.88 7.38
N ILE A 68 6.67 37.60 6.41
CA ILE A 68 5.74 37.02 5.41
C ILE A 68 6.44 35.91 4.62
N PHE A 69 7.68 36.16 4.15
CA PHE A 69 8.42 35.16 3.41
C PHE A 69 8.73 33.92 4.26
N SER A 70 9.08 34.10 5.53
CA SER A 70 9.39 32.98 6.45
C SER A 70 8.21 32.05 6.75
N ILE A 71 6.98 32.49 6.53
CA ILE A 71 5.78 31.62 6.67
C ILE A 71 5.35 30.95 5.36
N THR A 72 6.11 31.15 4.26
CA THR A 72 5.82 30.50 2.98
C THR A 72 6.41 29.08 2.92
N GLY A 73 5.72 28.19 2.18
CA GLY A 73 6.24 26.85 1.91
C GLY A 73 7.59 26.86 1.19
N VAL A 74 7.84 27.85 0.34
CA VAL A 74 9.14 28.02 -0.37
C VAL A 74 10.28 28.19 0.61
N TYR A 75 10.12 29.08 1.59
CA TYR A 75 11.10 29.27 2.64
C TYR A 75 11.34 27.98 3.43
N ALA A 76 10.26 27.31 3.82
CA ALA A 76 10.35 26.08 4.59
C ALA A 76 11.06 24.95 3.80
N PHE A 77 10.81 24.80 2.50
CA PHE A 77 11.51 23.81 1.68
C PHE A 77 13.02 24.09 1.54
N CYS A 78 13.41 25.36 1.47
CA CYS A 78 14.80 25.71 1.29
C CYS A 78 15.60 25.76 2.60
N PHE A 79 14.99 26.24 3.67
CA PHE A 79 15.74 26.63 4.88
C PHE A 79 15.28 25.96 6.17
N GLU A 80 14.10 25.31 6.20
CA GLU A 80 13.59 24.67 7.43
C GLU A 80 14.45 23.44 7.77
N LYS A 81 14.91 23.40 9.03
CA LYS A 81 15.46 22.22 9.67
C LYS A 81 14.69 22.02 10.97
N LYS A 82 13.69 21.14 10.94
CA LYS A 82 12.86 20.82 12.09
C LYS A 82 13.39 19.56 12.79
N GLN A 83 13.44 19.59 14.10
CA GLN A 83 13.60 18.36 14.88
C GLN A 83 12.21 17.81 15.18
N VAL A 84 11.97 16.57 14.81
CA VAL A 84 10.75 15.84 15.14
C VAL A 84 11.10 14.87 16.26
N ILE A 85 10.41 15.01 17.38
CA ILE A 85 10.55 14.12 18.53
C ILE A 85 9.39 13.13 18.44
N GLU A 86 9.70 11.86 18.36
CA GLU A 86 8.72 10.79 18.33
C GLU A 86 8.93 9.87 19.53
N GLN A 87 7.86 9.58 20.25
CA GLN A 87 7.90 8.62 21.35
C GLN A 87 7.76 7.22 20.77
N ASN A 88 8.73 6.36 21.06
CA ASN A 88 8.72 4.96 20.68
C ASN A 88 7.79 4.15 21.59
N ASP A 89 7.42 2.95 21.21
CA ASP A 89 6.53 2.06 21.98
C ASP A 89 7.14 1.62 23.32
N ASP A 90 8.47 1.66 23.45
CA ASP A 90 9.22 1.40 24.70
C ASP A 90 9.28 2.61 25.64
N GLY A 91 8.61 3.71 25.29
CA GLY A 91 8.63 4.96 26.05
C GLY A 91 9.85 5.84 25.79
N SER A 92 10.83 5.39 25.01
CA SER A 92 11.99 6.20 24.64
C SER A 92 11.63 7.26 23.59
N PHE A 93 12.42 8.33 23.49
CA PHE A 93 12.23 9.39 22.51
C PHE A 93 13.29 9.31 21.42
N SER A 94 12.84 9.27 20.18
CA SER A 94 13.71 9.39 19.00
C SER A 94 13.64 10.81 18.43
N ILE A 95 14.79 11.41 18.15
CA ILE A 95 14.88 12.76 17.59
C ILE A 95 15.35 12.65 16.14
N TYR A 96 14.47 13.05 15.22
CA TYR A 96 14.76 13.06 13.78
C TYR A 96 14.99 14.48 13.29
N LYS A 97 16.06 14.70 12.53
CA LYS A 97 16.31 15.97 11.85
C LYS A 97 15.74 15.89 10.45
N VAL A 98 14.74 16.70 10.17
CA VAL A 98 14.08 16.77 8.86
C VAL A 98 14.41 18.09 8.19
N ALA A 99 14.99 18.01 7.00
CA ALA A 99 15.24 19.18 6.17
C ALA A 99 14.05 19.43 5.22
N GLY A 100 13.78 20.67 4.88
CA GLY A 100 12.67 21.03 4.01
C GLY A 100 12.73 20.34 2.63
N TRP A 101 13.93 20.14 2.06
CA TRP A 101 14.10 19.45 0.78
C TRP A 101 13.61 17.99 0.81
N GLN A 102 13.66 17.31 1.97
CA GLN A 102 13.15 15.96 2.13
C GLN A 102 11.63 15.93 2.01
N LYS A 103 10.94 16.92 2.60
CA LYS A 103 9.48 17.09 2.44
C LYS A 103 9.13 17.35 0.97
N PHE A 104 9.90 18.19 0.28
CA PHE A 104 9.71 18.44 -1.15
C PHE A 104 9.88 17.18 -2.00
N LEU A 105 10.90 16.36 -1.71
CA LEU A 105 11.10 15.07 -2.39
C LEU A 105 9.89 14.15 -2.20
N MET A 106 9.32 14.09 -1.00
CA MET A 106 8.14 13.26 -0.73
C MET A 106 6.90 13.79 -1.47
N ILE A 107 6.77 15.10 -1.66
CA ILE A 107 5.72 15.68 -2.51
C ILE A 107 5.91 15.26 -3.97
N LEU A 108 7.14 15.28 -4.50
CA LEU A 108 7.43 14.77 -5.84
C LEU A 108 7.06 13.28 -5.98
N ILE A 109 7.38 12.46 -4.98
CA ILE A 109 6.95 11.05 -4.93
C ILE A 109 5.41 10.97 -4.98
N GLY A 110 4.69 11.78 -4.20
CA GLY A 110 3.24 11.87 -4.25
C GLY A 110 2.71 12.22 -5.65
N LEU A 111 3.32 13.17 -6.34
CA LEU A 111 2.96 13.53 -7.72
C LEU A 111 3.22 12.39 -8.72
N VAL A 112 4.31 11.63 -8.54
CA VAL A 112 4.58 10.43 -9.34
C VAL A 112 3.50 9.37 -9.10
N LEU A 113 3.08 9.14 -7.84
CA LEU A 113 1.99 8.22 -7.52
C LEU A 113 0.66 8.66 -8.15
N ILE A 114 0.35 9.97 -8.17
CA ILE A 114 -0.82 10.51 -8.90
C ILE A 114 -0.72 10.17 -10.40
N TYR A 115 0.44 10.39 -11.01
CA TYR A 115 0.65 10.07 -12.42
C TYR A 115 0.43 8.57 -12.71
N LEU A 116 0.96 7.69 -11.84
CA LEU A 116 0.77 6.25 -11.98
C LEU A 116 -0.70 5.85 -11.84
N GLY A 117 -1.42 6.42 -10.87
CA GLY A 117 -2.84 6.13 -10.66
C GLY A 117 -3.73 6.72 -11.77
N ALA A 118 -3.59 8.01 -12.06
CA ALA A 118 -4.50 8.72 -12.96
C ALA A 118 -4.22 8.47 -14.45
N VAL A 119 -2.93 8.34 -14.85
CA VAL A 119 -2.54 8.22 -16.28
C VAL A 119 -2.27 6.77 -16.66
N LYS A 120 -1.63 6.00 -15.77
CA LYS A 120 -1.30 4.58 -16.03
C LYS A 120 -2.38 3.62 -15.55
N ASN A 121 -3.42 4.11 -14.85
CA ASN A 121 -4.51 3.32 -14.29
C ASN A 121 -4.02 2.21 -13.34
N PHE A 122 -2.94 2.45 -12.59
CA PHE A 122 -2.45 1.53 -11.58
C PHE A 122 -3.25 1.73 -10.30
N GLU A 123 -4.25 0.90 -10.10
CA GLU A 123 -5.16 0.86 -8.94
C GLU A 123 -5.52 2.25 -8.40
N PRO A 124 -6.25 3.07 -9.21
CA PRO A 124 -6.48 4.48 -8.90
C PRO A 124 -7.25 4.69 -7.59
N LEU A 125 -8.11 3.74 -7.20
CA LEU A 125 -8.91 3.84 -5.97
C LEU A 125 -8.05 3.88 -4.70
N LEU A 126 -6.91 3.22 -4.70
CA LEU A 126 -5.98 3.23 -3.57
C LEU A 126 -4.86 4.26 -3.76
N LEU A 127 -4.26 4.29 -4.95
CA LEU A 127 -3.04 5.06 -5.17
C LEU A 127 -3.26 6.55 -5.09
N LEU A 128 -4.42 7.06 -5.56
CA LEU A 128 -4.72 8.49 -5.52
C LEU A 128 -4.90 9.03 -4.09
N PRO A 129 -5.71 8.42 -3.21
CA PRO A 129 -5.78 8.85 -1.81
C PRO A 129 -4.44 8.76 -1.07
N ILE A 130 -3.65 7.71 -1.29
CA ILE A 130 -2.30 7.57 -0.71
C ILE A 130 -1.41 8.74 -1.17
N ALA A 131 -1.40 9.03 -2.46
CA ALA A 131 -0.62 10.11 -3.03
C ALA A 131 -1.00 11.49 -2.47
N PHE A 132 -2.30 11.77 -2.36
CA PHE A 132 -2.78 13.00 -1.73
C PHE A 132 -2.40 13.07 -0.25
N GLY A 133 -2.58 12.00 0.52
CA GLY A 133 -2.13 11.92 1.91
C GLY A 133 -0.63 12.20 2.05
N THR A 134 0.19 11.65 1.13
CA THR A 134 1.64 11.90 1.07
C THR A 134 1.97 13.37 0.81
N ILE A 135 1.28 14.03 -0.12
CA ILE A 135 1.48 15.46 -0.41
C ILE A 135 1.09 16.30 0.80
N LEU A 136 -0.09 16.03 1.37
CA LEU A 136 -0.64 16.81 2.47
C LEU A 136 0.23 16.72 3.73
N VAL A 137 0.71 15.53 4.11
CA VAL A 137 1.56 15.36 5.31
C VAL A 137 2.92 16.03 5.18
N ASN A 138 3.44 16.16 3.97
CA ASN A 138 4.72 16.80 3.69
C ASN A 138 4.59 18.29 3.36
N THR A 139 3.38 18.84 3.43
CA THR A 139 3.17 20.31 3.32
C THR A 139 3.77 20.98 4.57
N PRO A 140 4.78 21.85 4.40
CA PRO A 140 5.42 22.51 5.53
C PRO A 140 4.42 23.42 6.25
N ILE A 141 4.64 23.60 7.56
CA ILE A 141 3.90 24.56 8.41
C ILE A 141 2.41 24.20 8.64
N ALA A 142 1.81 23.39 7.78
CA ALA A 142 0.37 23.16 7.79
C ALA A 142 -0.15 22.27 8.95
N GLY A 143 0.73 21.49 9.61
CA GLY A 143 0.36 20.66 10.77
C GLY A 143 -0.70 19.55 10.52
N ILE A 144 -1.01 19.25 9.25
CA ILE A 144 -2.12 18.36 8.86
C ILE A 144 -1.96 16.94 9.39
N GLY A 145 -0.71 16.48 9.55
CA GLY A 145 -0.37 15.15 10.10
C GLY A 145 0.07 15.17 11.57
N GLU A 146 0.04 16.33 12.25
CA GLU A 146 0.59 16.46 13.60
C GLU A 146 -0.47 16.11 14.67
N ALA A 147 -0.02 15.38 15.71
CA ALA A 147 -0.84 15.07 16.87
C ALA A 147 -1.12 16.35 17.70
N PRO A 148 -2.23 16.45 18.41
CA PRO A 148 -3.43 15.59 18.35
C PRO A 148 -4.49 16.05 17.35
N HIS A 149 -4.36 17.24 16.75
CA HIS A 149 -5.43 17.92 16.01
C HIS A 149 -5.30 17.86 14.49
N GLY A 150 -4.20 17.31 13.95
CA GLY A 150 -4.02 17.19 12.51
C GLY A 150 -5.10 16.31 11.87
N PHE A 151 -5.72 16.78 10.79
CA PHE A 151 -6.79 16.07 10.10
C PHE A 151 -6.41 14.62 9.72
N LEU A 152 -5.22 14.43 9.14
CA LEU A 152 -4.75 13.10 8.76
C LEU A 152 -4.42 12.25 10.00
N TYR A 153 -3.92 12.86 11.08
CA TYR A 153 -3.66 12.17 12.34
C TYR A 153 -4.96 11.60 12.94
N ILE A 154 -6.05 12.39 12.94
CA ILE A 154 -7.35 11.94 13.43
C ILE A 154 -7.86 10.75 12.60
N ILE A 155 -7.79 10.82 11.27
CA ILE A 155 -8.20 9.71 10.38
C ILE A 155 -7.38 8.45 10.67
N PHE A 156 -6.06 8.59 10.76
CA PHE A 156 -5.16 7.47 11.04
C PHE A 156 -5.48 6.80 12.37
N ASN A 157 -5.64 7.60 13.44
CA ASN A 157 -5.92 7.07 14.76
C ASN A 157 -7.31 6.42 14.86
N ALA A 158 -8.33 7.06 14.27
CA ALA A 158 -9.70 6.57 14.36
C ALA A 158 -9.93 5.26 13.58
N GLY A 159 -9.23 5.06 12.45
CA GLY A 159 -9.55 3.97 11.55
C GLY A 159 -8.44 2.94 11.34
N ILE A 160 -7.18 3.39 11.27
CA ILE A 160 -6.06 2.50 10.97
C ILE A 160 -5.49 1.91 12.27
N ARG A 161 -5.14 2.77 13.23
CA ARG A 161 -4.58 2.32 14.51
C ARG A 161 -5.55 1.48 15.32
N ASN A 162 -6.85 1.76 15.24
CA ASN A 162 -7.90 0.99 15.89
C ASN A 162 -8.41 -0.21 15.07
N GLU A 163 -7.73 -0.56 13.96
CA GLU A 163 -8.01 -1.73 13.11
C GLU A 163 -9.39 -1.73 12.42
N ILE A 164 -10.19 -0.66 12.56
CA ILE A 164 -11.55 -0.59 12.03
C ILE A 164 -11.55 -0.63 10.50
N PHE A 165 -10.72 0.18 9.85
CA PHE A 165 -10.68 0.26 8.39
C PHE A 165 -10.26 -1.06 7.72
N PRO A 166 -9.19 -1.76 8.18
CA PRO A 166 -8.85 -3.08 7.65
C PRO A 166 -9.99 -4.08 7.71
N LEU A 167 -10.70 -4.15 8.83
CA LEU A 167 -11.82 -5.10 9.00
C LEU A 167 -13.01 -4.75 8.10
N ILE A 168 -13.36 -3.48 7.96
CA ILE A 168 -14.43 -3.05 7.04
C ILE A 168 -14.03 -3.34 5.58
N ILE A 169 -12.77 -3.15 5.21
CA ILE A 169 -12.30 -3.50 3.86
C ILE A 169 -12.41 -5.02 3.64
N PHE A 170 -12.04 -5.85 4.61
CA PHE A 170 -12.22 -7.30 4.51
C PHE A 170 -13.69 -7.69 4.33
N MET A 171 -14.60 -7.01 5.01
CA MET A 171 -16.05 -7.18 4.84
C MET A 171 -16.48 -6.82 3.42
N GLY A 172 -16.02 -5.69 2.87
CA GLY A 172 -16.26 -5.28 1.49
C GLY A 172 -15.68 -6.25 0.46
N ILE A 173 -14.44 -6.70 0.68
CA ILE A 173 -13.79 -7.73 -0.17
C ILE A 173 -14.59 -9.03 -0.13
N GLY A 174 -15.08 -9.44 1.04
CA GLY A 174 -15.96 -10.61 1.18
C GLY A 174 -17.22 -10.48 0.33
N ALA A 175 -17.87 -9.31 0.37
CA ALA A 175 -19.06 -9.04 -0.42
C ALA A 175 -18.77 -8.96 -1.94
N LEU A 176 -17.56 -8.58 -2.36
CA LEU A 176 -17.14 -8.62 -3.76
C LEU A 176 -16.72 -10.03 -4.22
N THR A 177 -16.25 -10.86 -3.30
CA THR A 177 -15.65 -12.16 -3.61
C THR A 177 -16.72 -13.16 -4.07
N ASP A 178 -16.39 -13.97 -5.09
CA ASP A 178 -17.13 -15.16 -5.46
C ASP A 178 -16.28 -16.40 -5.10
N PHE A 179 -16.74 -17.17 -4.13
CA PHE A 179 -16.12 -18.44 -3.75
C PHE A 179 -16.41 -19.58 -4.74
N GLY A 180 -17.31 -19.37 -5.71
CA GLY A 180 -17.69 -20.38 -6.69
C GLY A 180 -16.48 -21.06 -7.37
N PRO A 181 -15.51 -20.33 -7.93
CA PRO A 181 -14.32 -20.92 -8.56
C PRO A 181 -13.50 -21.80 -7.61
N LEU A 182 -13.39 -21.42 -6.34
CA LEU A 182 -12.69 -22.19 -5.31
C LEU A 182 -13.45 -23.46 -4.93
N ILE A 183 -14.76 -23.36 -4.77
CA ILE A 183 -15.64 -24.49 -4.46
C ILE A 183 -15.69 -25.48 -5.63
N ALA A 184 -15.74 -24.96 -6.86
CA ALA A 184 -15.77 -25.78 -8.07
C ALA A 184 -14.49 -26.61 -8.28
N ASN A 185 -13.33 -26.07 -7.90
CA ASN A 185 -12.05 -26.76 -8.01
C ASN A 185 -11.16 -26.52 -6.77
N PRO A 186 -11.42 -27.21 -5.65
CA PRO A 186 -10.67 -27.02 -4.40
C PRO A 186 -9.17 -27.28 -4.52
N LYS A 187 -8.74 -28.08 -5.52
CA LYS A 187 -7.31 -28.33 -5.77
C LYS A 187 -6.53 -27.05 -6.10
N LEU A 188 -7.21 -26.04 -6.68
CA LEU A 188 -6.60 -24.77 -6.98
C LEU A 188 -6.31 -23.93 -5.70
N ALA A 189 -6.93 -24.25 -4.56
CA ALA A 189 -6.61 -23.64 -3.28
C ALA A 189 -5.15 -23.82 -2.88
N ILE A 190 -4.56 -24.96 -3.27
CA ILE A 190 -3.15 -25.26 -2.99
C ILE A 190 -2.21 -24.23 -3.66
N LEU A 191 -2.61 -23.66 -4.80
CA LEU A 191 -1.84 -22.61 -5.46
C LEU A 191 -1.85 -21.30 -4.64
N GLY A 192 -2.98 -21.00 -3.99
CA GLY A 192 -3.06 -19.89 -3.03
C GLY A 192 -2.16 -20.12 -1.81
N ALA A 193 -2.15 -21.35 -1.28
CA ALA A 193 -1.24 -21.72 -0.21
C ALA A 193 0.24 -21.62 -0.63
N ALA A 194 0.58 -22.04 -1.85
CA ALA A 194 1.95 -21.93 -2.38
C ALA A 194 2.41 -20.48 -2.53
N ALA A 195 1.53 -19.54 -2.86
CA ALA A 195 1.88 -18.13 -2.93
C ALA A 195 2.26 -17.55 -1.55
N GLN A 196 1.90 -18.20 -0.43
CA GLN A 196 2.32 -17.80 0.92
C GLN A 196 3.84 -17.99 1.14
N PHE A 197 4.56 -18.63 0.22
CA PHE A 197 6.03 -18.57 0.22
C PHE A 197 6.57 -17.13 0.23
N GLY A 198 5.81 -16.16 -0.28
CA GLY A 198 6.11 -14.74 -0.14
C GLY A 198 6.15 -14.30 1.33
N ILE A 199 5.17 -14.72 2.15
CA ILE A 199 5.10 -14.39 3.57
C ILE A 199 6.29 -15.00 4.32
N PHE A 200 6.52 -16.30 4.17
CA PHE A 200 7.63 -16.96 4.88
C PHE A 200 9.00 -16.52 4.37
N GLY A 201 9.14 -16.27 3.06
CA GLY A 201 10.36 -15.71 2.48
C GLY A 201 10.69 -14.32 3.01
N SER A 202 9.69 -13.45 3.18
CA SER A 202 9.89 -12.13 3.78
C SER A 202 10.14 -12.18 5.28
N LEU A 203 9.59 -13.15 6.00
CA LEU A 203 9.93 -13.40 7.42
C LEU A 203 11.43 -13.64 7.57
N VAL A 204 11.95 -14.59 6.82
CA VAL A 204 13.39 -14.90 6.81
C VAL A 204 14.20 -13.70 6.34
N GLY A 205 13.76 -13.04 5.27
CA GLY A 205 14.41 -11.84 4.73
C GLY A 205 14.47 -10.70 5.75
N ALA A 206 13.40 -10.45 6.51
CA ALA A 206 13.38 -9.42 7.55
C ALA A 206 14.38 -9.73 8.68
N ILE A 207 14.51 -11.01 9.08
CA ILE A 207 15.52 -11.42 10.04
C ILE A 207 16.94 -11.27 9.48
N CYS A 208 17.14 -11.59 8.20
CA CYS A 208 18.44 -11.42 7.53
C CYS A 208 18.85 -9.94 7.40
N LEU A 209 17.93 -9.00 7.34
CA LEU A 209 18.26 -7.56 7.35
C LEU A 209 18.96 -7.11 8.63
N ASN A 210 18.83 -7.83 9.73
CA ASN A 210 19.58 -7.56 10.97
C ASN A 210 21.10 -7.70 10.79
N LEU A 211 21.56 -8.32 9.69
CA LEU A 211 22.99 -8.36 9.34
C LEU A 211 23.51 -7.01 8.81
N ILE A 212 22.60 -6.10 8.44
CA ILE A 212 22.98 -4.77 7.94
C ILE A 212 23.11 -3.81 9.14
N PRO A 213 24.25 -3.16 9.33
CA PRO A 213 24.43 -2.18 10.41
C PRO A 213 23.36 -1.07 10.37
N GLY A 214 22.74 -0.79 11.51
CA GLY A 214 21.69 0.22 11.65
C GLY A 214 20.26 -0.26 11.41
N ILE A 215 20.05 -1.54 11.05
CA ILE A 215 18.73 -2.17 10.97
C ILE A 215 18.64 -3.24 12.04
N THR A 216 17.63 -3.13 12.90
CA THR A 216 17.33 -4.13 13.92
C THR A 216 15.82 -4.36 13.94
N PHE A 217 15.40 -5.58 13.62
CA PHE A 217 14.02 -6.02 13.70
C PHE A 217 13.91 -7.12 14.75
N THR A 218 12.93 -7.00 15.62
CA THR A 218 12.54 -8.08 16.52
C THR A 218 11.81 -9.17 15.73
N LEU A 219 11.59 -10.32 16.35
CA LEU A 219 10.81 -11.38 15.70
C LEU A 219 9.35 -10.94 15.46
N LYS A 220 8.76 -10.13 16.37
CA LYS A 220 7.45 -9.51 16.19
C LYS A 220 7.43 -8.58 14.97
N ASP A 221 8.46 -7.75 14.84
CA ASP A 221 8.61 -6.88 13.65
C ASP A 221 8.71 -7.70 12.37
N ALA A 222 9.53 -8.75 12.37
CA ALA A 222 9.70 -9.62 11.22
C ALA A 222 8.39 -10.33 10.83
N CYS A 223 7.59 -10.78 11.81
CA CYS A 223 6.27 -11.34 11.58
C CYS A 223 5.33 -10.31 10.94
N ALA A 224 5.30 -9.08 11.45
CA ALA A 224 4.46 -8.02 10.88
C ALA A 224 4.89 -7.63 9.44
N ILE A 225 6.20 -7.52 9.19
CA ILE A 225 6.78 -7.24 7.87
C ILE A 225 6.44 -8.36 6.89
N SER A 226 6.44 -9.61 7.36
CA SER A 226 6.29 -10.78 6.50
C SER A 226 4.96 -10.81 5.73
N ILE A 227 3.88 -10.30 6.33
CA ILE A 227 2.55 -10.27 5.69
C ILE A 227 2.53 -9.49 4.38
N ILE A 228 3.44 -8.53 4.19
CA ILE A 228 3.60 -7.80 2.92
C ILE A 228 3.78 -8.78 1.75
N GLY A 229 4.47 -9.90 1.97
CA GLY A 229 4.71 -10.93 0.96
C GLY A 229 3.45 -11.64 0.46
N GLY A 230 2.35 -11.60 1.22
CA GLY A 230 1.04 -12.06 0.78
C GLY A 230 0.32 -11.10 -0.17
N ALA A 231 0.82 -9.86 -0.31
CA ALA A 231 0.16 -8.77 -1.04
C ALA A 231 -1.25 -8.46 -0.51
N ASP A 232 -1.39 -8.46 0.81
CA ASP A 232 -2.63 -8.23 1.53
C ASP A 232 -2.50 -6.99 2.42
N GLY A 233 -2.91 -5.84 1.88
CA GLY A 233 -2.80 -4.55 2.56
C GLY A 233 -3.54 -4.50 3.89
N PRO A 234 -4.84 -4.81 3.94
CA PRO A 234 -5.61 -4.83 5.18
C PRO A 234 -5.05 -5.76 6.25
N THR A 235 -4.67 -7.00 5.88
CA THR A 235 -4.05 -7.95 6.81
C THR A 235 -2.71 -7.43 7.33
N SER A 236 -1.90 -6.80 6.46
CA SER A 236 -0.61 -6.23 6.87
C SER A 236 -0.78 -5.13 7.92
N ILE A 237 -1.78 -4.25 7.76
CA ILE A 237 -2.11 -3.24 8.78
C ILE A 237 -2.59 -3.89 10.07
N TYR A 238 -3.48 -4.88 9.97
CA TYR A 238 -4.05 -5.56 11.12
C TYR A 238 -2.98 -6.26 11.98
N VAL A 239 -2.01 -6.92 11.35
CA VAL A 239 -0.90 -7.56 12.06
C VAL A 239 0.08 -6.54 12.60
N ALA A 240 0.41 -5.51 11.81
CA ALA A 240 1.35 -4.48 12.23
C ALA A 240 0.83 -3.66 13.42
N SER A 241 -0.48 -3.40 13.50
CA SER A 241 -1.08 -2.70 14.65
C SER A 241 -0.91 -3.49 15.95
N LYS A 242 -0.88 -4.83 15.87
CA LYS A 242 -0.75 -5.73 17.04
C LYS A 242 0.70 -6.07 17.39
N LEU A 243 1.52 -6.39 16.40
CA LEU A 243 2.87 -6.93 16.62
C LEU A 243 3.98 -5.89 16.50
N ALA A 244 3.79 -4.84 15.67
CA ALA A 244 4.81 -3.85 15.38
C ALA A 244 4.21 -2.45 15.16
N PRO A 245 3.55 -1.85 16.18
CA PRO A 245 2.89 -0.54 16.04
C PRO A 245 3.84 0.56 15.55
N GLY A 246 5.10 0.54 15.98
CA GLY A 246 6.13 1.48 15.54
C GLY A 246 6.51 1.37 14.06
N LEU A 247 6.26 0.22 13.41
CA LEU A 247 6.51 0.00 11.99
C LEU A 247 5.24 0.03 11.14
N LEU A 248 4.06 0.21 11.77
CA LEU A 248 2.75 0.18 11.10
C LEU A 248 2.72 1.05 9.84
N GLY A 249 3.26 2.27 9.92
CA GLY A 249 3.31 3.17 8.79
C GLY A 249 4.11 2.65 7.60
N SER A 250 5.33 2.19 7.85
CA SER A 250 6.21 1.67 6.80
C SER A 250 5.66 0.39 6.18
N ILE A 251 5.09 -0.51 7.00
CA ILE A 251 4.45 -1.74 6.55
C ILE A 251 3.21 -1.44 5.71
N ALA A 252 2.35 -0.52 6.17
CA ALA A 252 1.15 -0.12 5.44
C ALA A 252 1.49 0.47 4.06
N VAL A 253 2.48 1.38 4.02
CA VAL A 253 2.94 1.98 2.76
C VAL A 253 3.48 0.91 1.82
N ALA A 254 4.35 0.00 2.30
CA ALA A 254 4.90 -1.07 1.49
C ALA A 254 3.78 -1.98 0.93
N ALA A 255 2.89 -2.48 1.79
CA ALA A 255 1.83 -3.40 1.42
C ALA A 255 0.89 -2.80 0.35
N TYR A 256 0.41 -1.57 0.58
CA TYR A 256 -0.52 -0.94 -0.38
C TYR A 256 0.16 -0.47 -1.65
N SER A 257 1.42 0.01 -1.58
CA SER A 257 2.16 0.39 -2.77
C SER A 257 2.42 -0.82 -3.68
N TYR A 258 2.82 -1.96 -3.12
CA TYR A 258 3.02 -3.18 -3.92
C TYR A 258 1.72 -3.76 -4.43
N MET A 259 0.65 -3.72 -3.64
CA MET A 259 -0.67 -4.12 -4.10
C MET A 259 -1.11 -3.27 -5.29
N ALA A 260 -0.90 -1.96 -5.27
CA ALA A 260 -1.22 -1.06 -6.38
C ALA A 260 -0.32 -1.32 -7.62
N LEU A 261 0.91 -1.76 -7.42
CA LEU A 261 1.88 -2.03 -8.49
C LEU A 261 1.86 -3.47 -9.01
N VAL A 262 0.93 -4.32 -8.55
CA VAL A 262 0.72 -5.69 -9.05
C VAL A 262 0.73 -5.77 -10.58
N PRO A 263 -0.01 -4.91 -11.31
CA PRO A 263 -0.04 -4.97 -12.78
C PRO A 263 1.31 -4.65 -13.45
N LEU A 264 2.24 -4.05 -12.74
CA LEU A 264 3.58 -3.74 -13.22
C LEU A 264 4.60 -4.83 -12.86
N ILE A 265 4.52 -5.35 -11.63
CA ILE A 265 5.53 -6.26 -11.07
C ILE A 265 5.31 -7.69 -11.51
N GLN A 266 4.07 -8.17 -11.55
CA GLN A 266 3.79 -9.58 -11.88
C GLN A 266 4.11 -9.98 -13.33
N PRO A 267 3.75 -9.21 -14.38
CA PRO A 267 3.92 -9.66 -15.75
C PRO A 267 5.35 -10.05 -16.14
N PRO A 268 6.42 -9.32 -15.76
CA PRO A 268 7.80 -9.73 -16.03
C PRO A 268 8.14 -11.08 -15.42
N ILE A 269 7.72 -11.30 -14.15
CA ILE A 269 7.99 -12.54 -13.42
C ILE A 269 7.26 -13.72 -14.07
N MET A 270 5.98 -13.52 -14.41
CA MET A 270 5.16 -14.52 -15.08
C MET A 270 5.76 -14.95 -16.41
N ARG A 271 6.21 -13.98 -17.24
CA ARG A 271 6.84 -14.27 -18.54
C ARG A 271 8.20 -14.94 -18.38
N LEU A 272 8.99 -14.56 -17.36
CA LEU A 272 10.29 -15.14 -17.07
C LEU A 272 10.17 -16.62 -16.65
N LEU A 273 9.19 -16.91 -15.82
CA LEU A 273 9.02 -18.25 -15.22
C LEU A 273 8.15 -19.20 -16.05
N THR A 274 7.51 -18.73 -17.12
CA THR A 274 6.67 -19.59 -17.97
C THR A 274 7.09 -19.55 -19.42
N THR A 275 7.05 -20.70 -20.08
CA THR A 275 7.25 -20.82 -21.52
C THR A 275 5.97 -20.45 -22.28
N LYS A 276 6.10 -20.09 -23.57
CA LYS A 276 4.94 -19.83 -24.42
C LYS A 276 3.99 -21.03 -24.50
N LYS A 277 4.52 -22.25 -24.54
CA LYS A 277 3.70 -23.48 -24.56
C LYS A 277 2.88 -23.64 -23.27
N GLU A 278 3.44 -23.31 -22.13
CA GLU A 278 2.74 -23.37 -20.83
C GLU A 278 1.64 -22.31 -20.73
N ARG A 279 1.87 -21.09 -21.27
CA ARG A 279 0.88 -20.02 -21.27
C ARG A 279 -0.32 -20.29 -22.19
N LEU A 280 -0.14 -21.12 -23.19
CA LEU A 280 -1.20 -21.56 -24.12
C LEU A 280 -2.05 -22.71 -23.57
N ILE A 281 -1.77 -23.26 -22.39
CA ILE A 281 -2.60 -24.30 -21.78
C ILE A 281 -3.99 -23.73 -21.51
N ARG A 282 -5.01 -24.34 -22.13
CA ARG A 282 -6.40 -24.00 -21.90
C ARG A 282 -6.94 -24.74 -20.69
N MET A 283 -7.68 -24.01 -19.85
CA MET A 283 -8.33 -24.59 -18.69
C MET A 283 -9.72 -25.09 -19.08
N GLU A 284 -10.08 -26.28 -18.60
CA GLU A 284 -11.43 -26.83 -18.78
C GLU A 284 -12.47 -26.03 -17.98
N ASN A 285 -13.71 -26.00 -18.46
CA ASN A 285 -14.80 -25.36 -17.73
C ASN A 285 -14.96 -25.98 -16.34
N THR A 286 -15.17 -25.12 -15.34
CA THR A 286 -15.45 -25.55 -13.99
C THR A 286 -16.90 -26.03 -13.87
N ARG A 287 -17.18 -26.92 -12.91
CA ARG A 287 -18.56 -27.31 -12.61
C ARG A 287 -19.36 -26.11 -12.11
N GLU A 288 -20.64 -26.15 -12.34
CA GLU A 288 -21.56 -25.21 -11.71
C GLU A 288 -21.64 -25.47 -10.20
N VAL A 289 -21.63 -24.40 -9.42
CA VAL A 289 -21.75 -24.44 -7.95
C VAL A 289 -23.17 -24.03 -7.56
N SER A 290 -23.82 -24.84 -6.75
CA SER A 290 -25.17 -24.56 -6.29
C SER A 290 -25.20 -23.36 -5.32
N LYS A 291 -26.33 -22.66 -5.24
CA LYS A 291 -26.52 -21.54 -4.31
C LYS A 291 -26.32 -21.97 -2.85
N THR A 292 -26.75 -23.17 -2.51
CA THR A 292 -26.58 -23.73 -1.16
C THR A 292 -25.11 -23.91 -0.80
N GLU A 293 -24.29 -24.45 -1.72
CA GLU A 293 -22.82 -24.56 -1.51
C GLU A 293 -22.19 -23.17 -1.27
N LYS A 294 -22.58 -22.15 -2.05
CA LYS A 294 -22.05 -20.79 -1.90
C LYS A 294 -22.44 -20.15 -0.56
N ILE A 295 -23.62 -20.43 -0.02
CA ILE A 295 -24.08 -19.93 1.29
C ILE A 295 -23.38 -20.66 2.44
N ILE A 296 -23.24 -21.99 2.34
CA ILE A 296 -22.69 -22.81 3.43
C ILE A 296 -21.17 -22.66 3.52
N PHE A 297 -20.47 -22.51 2.41
CA PHE A 297 -19.01 -22.47 2.36
C PHE A 297 -18.38 -21.40 3.29
N PRO A 298 -18.78 -20.10 3.26
CA PRO A 298 -18.22 -19.10 4.17
C PRO A 298 -18.48 -19.42 5.64
N LEU A 299 -19.62 -20.04 5.98
CA LEU A 299 -19.93 -20.45 7.34
C LEU A 299 -19.02 -21.60 7.80
N ILE A 300 -18.72 -22.56 6.92
CA ILE A 300 -17.77 -23.64 7.22
C ILE A 300 -16.37 -23.05 7.44
N VAL A 301 -15.91 -22.14 6.56
CA VAL A 301 -14.62 -21.48 6.71
C VAL A 301 -14.52 -20.73 8.05
N LEU A 302 -15.57 -20.00 8.43
CA LEU A 302 -15.65 -19.32 9.71
C LEU A 302 -15.59 -20.29 10.89
N LEU A 303 -16.38 -21.37 10.84
CA LEU A 303 -16.40 -22.38 11.91
C LEU A 303 -15.04 -23.05 12.08
N LEU A 304 -14.39 -23.44 10.98
CA LEU A 304 -13.05 -24.01 11.03
C LEU A 304 -12.02 -23.02 11.60
N CYS A 305 -12.15 -21.74 11.23
CA CYS A 305 -11.30 -20.69 11.79
C CYS A 305 -11.49 -20.57 13.32
N ILE A 306 -12.71 -20.51 13.79
CA ILE A 306 -13.03 -20.44 15.24
C ILE A 306 -12.46 -21.66 15.99
N LEU A 307 -12.51 -22.84 15.39
CA LEU A 307 -12.06 -24.07 16.04
C LEU A 307 -10.54 -24.22 16.07
N PHE A 308 -9.84 -23.83 14.99
CA PHE A 308 -8.41 -24.11 14.85
C PHE A 308 -7.52 -22.88 15.03
N ILE A 309 -7.97 -21.68 14.65
CA ILE A 309 -7.17 -20.46 14.66
C ILE A 309 -8.05 -19.26 15.09
N PRO A 310 -8.48 -19.20 16.36
CA PRO A 310 -9.40 -18.15 16.82
C PRO A 310 -8.89 -16.72 16.59
N SER A 311 -7.57 -16.52 16.62
CA SER A 311 -6.92 -15.21 16.39
C SER A 311 -7.08 -14.68 14.95
N ALA A 312 -7.41 -15.53 13.97
CA ALA A 312 -7.76 -15.11 12.61
C ALA A 312 -9.24 -14.73 12.45
N THR A 313 -10.08 -14.99 13.47
CA THR A 313 -11.54 -14.77 13.39
C THR A 313 -11.91 -13.32 13.04
N PRO A 314 -11.26 -12.25 13.53
CA PRO A 314 -11.64 -10.89 13.13
C PRO A 314 -11.56 -10.67 11.62
N LEU A 315 -10.48 -11.12 10.97
CA LEU A 315 -10.28 -10.99 9.53
C LEU A 315 -11.20 -11.92 8.73
N LEU A 316 -11.15 -13.24 9.03
CA LEU A 316 -11.97 -14.21 8.32
C LEU A 316 -13.46 -14.04 8.62
N GLY A 317 -13.82 -13.62 9.84
CA GLY A 317 -15.20 -13.30 10.19
C GLY A 317 -15.73 -12.12 9.36
N ALA A 318 -14.96 -11.05 9.20
CA ALA A 318 -15.34 -9.94 8.34
C ALA A 318 -15.50 -10.37 6.87
N LEU A 319 -14.53 -11.13 6.33
CA LEU A 319 -14.58 -11.66 4.97
C LEU A 319 -15.82 -12.54 4.73
N THR A 320 -16.02 -13.52 5.61
CA THR A 320 -17.13 -14.48 5.49
C THR A 320 -18.49 -13.84 5.73
N PHE A 321 -18.58 -12.85 6.61
CA PHE A 321 -19.80 -12.07 6.83
C PHE A 321 -20.20 -11.31 5.56
N GLY A 322 -19.27 -10.57 4.94
CA GLY A 322 -19.54 -9.86 3.69
C GLY A 322 -20.01 -10.81 2.57
N ASN A 323 -19.33 -11.94 2.42
CA ASN A 323 -19.68 -12.93 1.42
C ASN A 323 -21.04 -13.60 1.71
N PHE A 324 -21.32 -13.96 2.95
CA PHE A 324 -22.57 -14.55 3.36
C PHE A 324 -23.77 -13.65 3.02
N LEU A 325 -23.68 -12.34 3.32
CA LEU A 325 -24.75 -11.39 2.99
C LEU A 325 -24.99 -11.27 1.48
N LYS A 326 -23.93 -11.40 0.68
CA LYS A 326 -24.05 -11.44 -0.79
C LYS A 326 -24.77 -12.69 -1.25
N GLU A 327 -24.31 -13.87 -0.82
CA GLU A 327 -24.77 -15.16 -1.36
C GLU A 327 -26.19 -15.51 -0.89
N ILE A 328 -26.63 -15.09 0.30
CA ILE A 328 -27.98 -15.31 0.79
C ILE A 328 -29.03 -14.58 -0.06
N GLY A 329 -28.67 -13.36 -0.56
CA GLY A 329 -29.49 -12.59 -1.50
C GLY A 329 -30.74 -11.91 -0.91
N ILE A 330 -31.08 -12.13 0.38
CA ILE A 330 -32.26 -11.53 1.03
C ILE A 330 -32.00 -10.06 1.37
N VAL A 331 -30.77 -9.71 1.67
CA VAL A 331 -30.34 -8.36 2.11
C VAL A 331 -29.48 -7.66 1.05
N GLU A 332 -29.89 -7.72 -0.20
CA GLU A 332 -29.13 -7.21 -1.35
C GLU A 332 -28.70 -5.75 -1.17
N ARG A 333 -29.54 -4.90 -0.55
CA ARG A 333 -29.23 -3.50 -0.28
C ARG A 333 -27.99 -3.37 0.63
N LEU A 334 -27.87 -4.18 1.69
CA LEU A 334 -26.71 -4.16 2.57
C LEU A 334 -25.45 -4.66 1.85
N SER A 335 -25.58 -5.73 1.06
CA SER A 335 -24.49 -6.26 0.27
C SER A 335 -23.97 -5.24 -0.73
N ARG A 336 -24.85 -4.54 -1.46
CA ARG A 336 -24.46 -3.46 -2.39
C ARG A 336 -23.77 -2.30 -1.67
N THR A 337 -24.30 -1.86 -0.53
CA THR A 337 -23.66 -0.80 0.27
C THR A 337 -22.25 -1.18 0.70
N MET A 338 -22.03 -2.44 1.12
CA MET A 338 -20.68 -2.90 1.49
C MET A 338 -19.74 -2.96 0.30
N GLN A 339 -20.24 -3.39 -0.87
CA GLN A 339 -19.42 -3.52 -2.08
C GLN A 339 -19.01 -2.18 -2.68
N ASN A 340 -19.81 -1.14 -2.51
CA ASN A 340 -19.65 0.15 -3.17
C ASN A 340 -19.39 1.28 -2.15
N GLU A 341 -20.44 1.79 -1.48
CA GLU A 341 -20.34 3.02 -0.71
C GLU A 341 -19.41 2.88 0.49
N LEU A 342 -19.62 1.84 1.30
CA LEU A 342 -18.83 1.63 2.51
C LEU A 342 -17.36 1.34 2.17
N LEU A 343 -17.11 0.44 1.22
CA LEU A 343 -15.77 0.10 0.77
C LEU A 343 -15.05 1.34 0.20
N ASN A 344 -15.72 2.13 -0.63
CA ASN A 344 -15.13 3.32 -1.24
C ASN A 344 -14.82 4.41 -0.21
N ILE A 345 -15.75 4.68 0.74
CA ILE A 345 -15.53 5.65 1.82
C ILE A 345 -14.31 5.25 2.65
N VAL A 346 -14.27 3.99 3.09
CA VAL A 346 -13.17 3.50 3.93
C VAL A 346 -11.86 3.49 3.15
N THR A 347 -11.88 3.16 1.86
CA THR A 347 -10.69 3.18 0.99
C THR A 347 -10.11 4.60 0.86
N ILE A 348 -10.95 5.62 0.75
CA ILE A 348 -10.51 7.03 0.72
C ILE A 348 -9.77 7.38 2.02
N PHE A 349 -10.41 7.15 3.17
CA PHE A 349 -9.82 7.50 4.46
C PHE A 349 -8.60 6.65 4.81
N LEU A 350 -8.62 5.36 4.48
CA LEU A 350 -7.47 4.49 4.65
C LEU A 350 -6.30 4.95 3.78
N GLY A 351 -6.54 5.26 2.50
CA GLY A 351 -5.49 5.76 1.61
C GLY A 351 -4.87 7.06 2.10
N LEU A 352 -5.68 8.02 2.55
CA LEU A 352 -5.19 9.27 3.16
C LEU A 352 -4.36 9.00 4.42
N GLY A 353 -4.82 8.10 5.29
CA GLY A 353 -4.11 7.74 6.51
C GLY A 353 -2.80 6.98 6.26
N VAL A 354 -2.76 6.09 5.27
CA VAL A 354 -1.53 5.44 4.81
C VAL A 354 -0.57 6.47 4.21
N GLY A 355 -1.08 7.39 3.37
CA GLY A 355 -0.29 8.48 2.81
C GLY A 355 0.33 9.39 3.89
N MET A 356 -0.36 9.61 5.02
CA MET A 356 0.20 10.32 6.16
C MET A 356 1.48 9.68 6.69
N GLN A 357 1.59 8.37 6.65
CA GLN A 357 2.79 7.65 7.09
C GLN A 357 3.99 7.81 6.15
N MET A 358 3.75 8.32 4.93
CA MET A 358 4.82 8.72 4.00
C MET A 358 5.39 10.12 4.33
N SER A 359 5.38 10.53 5.59
CA SER A 359 6.09 11.72 6.04
C SER A 359 7.61 11.53 5.89
N ALA A 360 8.33 12.61 5.52
CA ALA A 360 9.75 12.54 5.20
C ALA A 360 10.59 11.90 6.32
N HIS A 361 10.29 12.20 7.60
CA HIS A 361 11.05 11.65 8.73
C HIS A 361 10.85 10.15 8.93
N LYS A 362 9.68 9.60 8.60
CA LYS A 362 9.39 8.16 8.74
C LYS A 362 9.87 7.37 7.52
N PHE A 363 9.56 7.88 6.34
CA PHE A 363 9.78 7.15 5.10
C PHE A 363 11.27 7.04 4.73
N MET A 364 12.08 8.06 5.02
CA MET A 364 13.50 8.09 4.65
C MET A 364 14.43 7.38 5.66
N GLN A 365 13.90 6.67 6.64
CA GLN A 365 14.69 5.86 7.57
C GLN A 365 15.19 4.58 6.91
N ALA A 366 16.38 4.11 7.33
CA ALA A 366 16.96 2.86 6.83
C ALA A 366 16.03 1.64 7.05
N LYS A 367 15.35 1.59 8.20
CA LYS A 367 14.35 0.55 8.51
C LYS A 367 13.20 0.55 7.49
N SER A 368 12.64 1.72 7.19
CA SER A 368 11.52 1.87 6.23
C SER A 368 11.95 1.46 4.81
N LEU A 369 13.13 1.88 4.37
CA LEU A 369 13.69 1.49 3.07
C LEU A 369 13.98 -0.02 3.02
N GLY A 370 14.45 -0.60 4.12
CA GLY A 370 14.63 -2.05 4.27
C GLY A 370 13.32 -2.81 4.13
N ILE A 371 12.24 -2.35 4.78
CA ILE A 371 10.89 -2.92 4.68
C ILE A 371 10.39 -2.87 3.24
N LEU A 372 10.58 -1.73 2.54
CA LEU A 372 10.26 -1.61 1.13
C LEU A 372 11.03 -2.62 0.27
N ALA A 373 12.34 -2.69 0.44
CA ALA A 373 13.16 -3.62 -0.36
C ALA A 373 12.73 -5.08 -0.17
N ILE A 374 12.52 -5.50 1.09
CA ILE A 374 12.02 -6.86 1.39
C ILE A 374 10.62 -7.08 0.83
N GLY A 375 9.72 -6.11 0.97
CA GLY A 375 8.36 -6.22 0.44
C GLY A 375 8.35 -6.50 -1.06
N LEU A 376 9.23 -5.85 -1.84
CA LEU A 376 9.37 -6.13 -3.27
C LEU A 376 9.84 -7.56 -3.53
N VAL A 377 10.91 -7.98 -2.85
CA VAL A 377 11.44 -9.36 -2.98
C VAL A 377 10.39 -10.38 -2.57
N ALA A 378 9.70 -10.15 -1.49
CA ALA A 378 8.64 -11.02 -0.98
C ALA A 378 7.49 -11.19 -1.98
N PHE A 379 7.07 -10.10 -2.60
CA PHE A 379 6.04 -10.12 -3.63
C PHE A 379 6.47 -10.90 -4.88
N ILE A 380 7.74 -10.76 -5.28
CA ILE A 380 8.34 -11.57 -6.36
C ILE A 380 8.33 -13.05 -5.97
N LEU A 381 8.74 -13.39 -4.74
CA LEU A 381 8.77 -14.76 -4.23
C LEU A 381 7.36 -15.39 -4.17
N GLY A 382 6.35 -14.64 -3.70
CA GLY A 382 4.96 -15.11 -3.67
C GLY A 382 4.41 -15.41 -5.07
N THR A 383 4.64 -14.49 -6.01
CA THR A 383 4.24 -14.68 -7.41
C THR A 383 4.96 -15.88 -8.03
N ALA A 384 6.28 -15.99 -7.82
CA ALA A 384 7.10 -17.10 -8.32
C ALA A 384 6.70 -18.43 -7.70
N GLY A 385 6.47 -18.46 -6.39
CA GLY A 385 6.05 -19.65 -5.65
C GLY A 385 4.78 -20.26 -6.22
N GLY A 386 3.74 -19.44 -6.43
CA GLY A 386 2.50 -19.90 -7.04
C GLY A 386 2.68 -20.47 -8.47
N ILE A 387 3.48 -19.80 -9.32
CA ILE A 387 3.76 -20.26 -10.68
C ILE A 387 4.56 -21.57 -10.66
N LEU A 388 5.64 -21.62 -9.91
CA LEU A 388 6.51 -22.80 -9.83
C LEU A 388 5.77 -24.00 -9.25
N PHE A 389 4.90 -23.77 -8.28
CA PHE A 389 4.08 -24.83 -7.72
C PHE A 389 3.03 -25.34 -8.71
N ALA A 390 2.42 -24.47 -9.53
CA ALA A 390 1.54 -24.90 -10.62
C ALA A 390 2.29 -25.78 -11.64
N LYS A 391 3.55 -25.44 -11.97
CA LYS A 391 4.41 -26.26 -12.82
C LYS A 391 4.74 -27.59 -12.15
N PHE A 392 5.03 -27.60 -10.85
CA PHE A 392 5.29 -28.80 -10.09
C PHE A 392 4.08 -29.75 -10.11
N LEU A 393 2.86 -29.23 -9.85
CA LEU A 393 1.64 -30.01 -9.95
C LEU A 393 1.44 -30.61 -11.35
N ASN A 394 1.86 -29.90 -12.38
CA ASN A 394 1.77 -30.38 -13.76
C ASN A 394 2.64 -31.59 -14.05
N ILE A 395 3.67 -31.88 -13.24
CA ILE A 395 4.49 -33.09 -13.39
C ILE A 395 3.65 -34.33 -13.12
N PHE A 396 2.80 -34.26 -12.10
CA PHE A 396 2.00 -35.40 -11.62
C PHE A 396 0.57 -35.41 -12.18
N SER A 397 0.10 -34.30 -12.78
CA SER A 397 -1.29 -34.18 -13.23
C SER A 397 -1.45 -34.62 -14.69
N LYS A 398 -2.47 -35.44 -14.94
CA LYS A 398 -2.90 -35.81 -16.30
C LYS A 398 -3.54 -34.57 -17.00
N LYS A 399 -4.31 -33.77 -16.26
CA LYS A 399 -4.90 -32.52 -16.75
C LYS A 399 -3.98 -31.35 -16.34
N LYS A 400 -3.36 -30.73 -17.35
CA LYS A 400 -2.42 -29.66 -17.11
C LYS A 400 -3.13 -28.39 -16.65
N ILE A 401 -2.54 -27.72 -15.67
CA ILE A 401 -2.97 -26.41 -15.17
C ILE A 401 -2.13 -25.33 -15.86
N ASN A 402 -2.76 -24.25 -16.33
CA ASN A 402 -2.02 -23.11 -16.83
C ASN A 402 -1.25 -22.44 -15.68
N PRO A 403 0.11 -22.41 -15.70
CA PRO A 403 0.88 -21.88 -14.58
C PRO A 403 0.63 -20.41 -14.27
N LEU A 404 0.10 -19.64 -15.23
CA LEU A 404 -0.26 -18.24 -15.02
C LEU A 404 -1.26 -18.06 -13.87
N ILE A 405 -2.20 -19.02 -13.66
CA ILE A 405 -3.17 -18.90 -12.58
C ILE A 405 -2.52 -19.03 -11.20
N GLY A 406 -1.35 -19.68 -11.10
CA GLY A 406 -0.59 -19.76 -9.86
C GLY A 406 -0.12 -18.40 -9.34
N SER A 407 0.19 -17.45 -10.23
CA SER A 407 0.56 -16.08 -9.83
C SER A 407 -0.59 -15.33 -9.14
N ALA A 408 -1.84 -15.74 -9.36
CA ALA A 408 -2.99 -15.16 -8.71
C ALA A 408 -3.16 -15.60 -7.24
N GLY A 409 -2.35 -16.56 -6.76
CA GLY A 409 -2.38 -17.02 -5.37
C GLY A 409 -1.99 -15.96 -4.34
N VAL A 410 -1.40 -14.83 -4.73
CA VAL A 410 -1.23 -13.67 -3.86
C VAL A 410 -2.58 -13.01 -3.57
N SER A 411 -2.73 -12.43 -2.38
CA SER A 411 -4.03 -11.96 -1.84
C SER A 411 -4.56 -10.66 -2.46
N ALA A 412 -3.93 -10.14 -3.51
CA ALA A 412 -4.37 -8.93 -4.22
C ALA A 412 -5.64 -9.22 -5.07
N VAL A 413 -6.80 -9.25 -4.42
CA VAL A 413 -8.09 -9.57 -5.06
C VAL A 413 -8.77 -8.31 -5.59
N PRO A 414 -9.30 -8.32 -6.81
CA PRO A 414 -9.19 -9.33 -7.89
C PRO A 414 -8.01 -9.05 -8.86
N MET A 415 -7.08 -8.19 -8.48
CA MET A 415 -6.05 -7.66 -9.39
C MET A 415 -5.12 -8.73 -9.94
N ALA A 416 -4.59 -9.60 -9.08
CA ALA A 416 -3.68 -10.66 -9.51
C ALA A 416 -4.36 -11.63 -10.49
N ALA A 417 -5.64 -11.94 -10.28
CA ALA A 417 -6.42 -12.76 -11.21
C ALA A 417 -6.61 -12.06 -12.57
N ARG A 418 -6.87 -10.74 -12.56
CA ARG A 418 -6.97 -9.94 -13.81
C ARG A 418 -5.64 -9.89 -14.57
N VAL A 419 -4.51 -9.80 -13.88
CA VAL A 419 -3.18 -9.82 -14.51
C VAL A 419 -2.93 -11.18 -15.17
N SER A 420 -3.25 -12.28 -14.47
CA SER A 420 -3.12 -13.64 -15.04
C SER A 420 -3.98 -13.80 -16.30
N ASN A 421 -5.22 -13.34 -16.26
CA ASN A 421 -6.14 -13.36 -17.39
C ASN A 421 -5.62 -12.49 -18.55
N LYS A 422 -5.11 -11.29 -18.27
CA LYS A 422 -4.58 -10.38 -19.29
C LYS A 422 -3.44 -11.04 -20.07
N ILE A 423 -2.48 -11.67 -19.39
CA ILE A 423 -1.38 -12.35 -20.06
C ILE A 423 -1.87 -13.58 -20.83
N GLY A 424 -2.86 -14.31 -20.30
CA GLY A 424 -3.48 -15.41 -21.03
C GLY A 424 -4.09 -14.98 -22.35
N ILE A 425 -4.87 -13.89 -22.35
CA ILE A 425 -5.51 -13.31 -23.55
C ILE A 425 -4.47 -12.72 -24.54
N GLU A 426 -3.38 -12.15 -24.04
CA GLU A 426 -2.29 -11.65 -24.90
C GLU A 426 -1.60 -12.77 -25.70
N GLU A 427 -1.55 -14.00 -25.16
CA GLU A 427 -0.96 -15.16 -25.85
C GLU A 427 -1.99 -15.91 -26.73
N ASP A 428 -3.22 -16.05 -26.26
CA ASP A 428 -4.35 -16.64 -26.98
C ASP A 428 -5.65 -15.88 -26.60
N PRO A 429 -6.22 -15.08 -27.53
CA PRO A 429 -7.42 -14.29 -27.27
C PRO A 429 -8.65 -15.09 -26.81
N THR A 430 -8.63 -16.40 -26.98
CA THR A 430 -9.72 -17.30 -26.57
C THR A 430 -9.46 -17.98 -25.21
N ASN A 431 -8.30 -17.74 -24.59
CA ASN A 431 -7.91 -18.37 -23.33
C ASN A 431 -8.26 -17.48 -22.13
N PHE A 432 -9.48 -17.55 -21.66
CA PHE A 432 -9.99 -16.80 -20.51
C PHE A 432 -9.65 -17.50 -19.20
N LEU A 433 -8.64 -16.98 -18.50
CA LEU A 433 -8.15 -17.57 -17.25
C LEU A 433 -8.79 -16.96 -15.99
N LEU A 434 -9.62 -15.90 -16.09
CA LEU A 434 -10.10 -15.14 -14.96
C LEU A 434 -10.78 -16.00 -13.90
N MET A 435 -11.77 -16.82 -14.31
CA MET A 435 -12.52 -17.66 -13.38
C MET A 435 -11.63 -18.70 -12.68
N HIS A 436 -10.65 -19.23 -13.39
CA HIS A 436 -9.70 -20.19 -12.81
C HIS A 436 -8.69 -19.52 -11.88
N ALA A 437 -8.27 -18.30 -12.20
CA ALA A 437 -7.33 -17.51 -11.38
C ALA A 437 -7.99 -16.98 -10.10
N MET A 438 -9.32 -16.77 -10.10
CA MET A 438 -10.04 -16.34 -8.89
C MET A 438 -9.99 -17.38 -7.78
N GLY A 439 -9.96 -18.68 -8.08
CA GLY A 439 -9.85 -19.74 -7.06
C GLY A 439 -8.60 -19.60 -6.19
N PRO A 440 -7.38 -19.65 -6.77
CA PRO A 440 -6.13 -19.38 -6.05
C PRO A 440 -6.10 -18.00 -5.38
N ASN A 441 -6.65 -16.97 -6.02
CA ASN A 441 -6.64 -15.61 -5.51
C ASN A 441 -7.42 -15.48 -4.20
N VAL A 442 -8.61 -16.05 -4.16
CA VAL A 442 -9.43 -16.08 -2.93
C VAL A 442 -8.81 -16.99 -1.85
N ALA A 443 -8.24 -18.13 -2.26
CA ALA A 443 -7.51 -18.99 -1.34
C ALA A 443 -6.29 -18.28 -0.72
N GLY A 444 -5.64 -17.38 -1.48
CA GLY A 444 -4.57 -16.52 -0.99
C GLY A 444 -5.00 -15.62 0.15
N VAL A 445 -6.19 -14.98 0.05
CA VAL A 445 -6.74 -14.12 1.11
C VAL A 445 -7.01 -14.91 2.39
N ILE A 446 -7.60 -16.09 2.25
CA ILE A 446 -7.81 -16.98 3.40
C ILE A 446 -6.45 -17.37 3.99
N GLY A 447 -5.47 -17.70 3.15
CA GLY A 447 -4.12 -18.09 3.57
C GLY A 447 -3.37 -16.98 4.31
N SER A 448 -3.43 -15.73 3.82
CA SER A 448 -2.79 -14.59 4.50
C SER A 448 -3.46 -14.29 5.84
N ALA A 449 -4.79 -14.36 5.93
CA ALA A 449 -5.51 -14.18 7.18
C ALA A 449 -5.21 -15.29 8.21
N ILE A 450 -5.06 -16.53 7.76
CA ILE A 450 -4.62 -17.66 8.60
C ILE A 450 -3.20 -17.45 9.09
N ALA A 451 -2.27 -17.09 8.20
CA ALA A 451 -0.88 -16.79 8.57
C ALA A 451 -0.80 -15.65 9.59
N ALA A 452 -1.57 -14.59 9.39
CA ALA A 452 -1.71 -13.48 10.32
C ALA A 452 -2.22 -13.94 11.69
N GLY A 453 -3.27 -14.75 11.72
CA GLY A 453 -3.82 -15.31 12.96
C GLY A 453 -2.80 -16.16 13.72
N ILE A 454 -2.07 -17.01 13.01
CA ILE A 454 -1.01 -17.84 13.62
C ILE A 454 0.07 -16.94 14.23
N MET A 455 0.56 -15.92 13.49
CA MET A 455 1.59 -15.01 13.98
C MET A 455 1.12 -14.23 15.21
N ILE A 456 -0.13 -13.77 15.21
CA ILE A 456 -0.72 -13.08 16.38
C ILE A 456 -0.87 -14.05 17.55
N ALA A 457 -1.28 -15.30 17.33
CA ALA A 457 -1.42 -16.27 18.41
C ALA A 457 -0.08 -16.62 19.11
N PHE A 458 1.02 -16.65 18.34
CA PHE A 458 2.34 -17.01 18.89
C PHE A 458 3.11 -15.82 19.46
N PHE A 459 2.91 -14.62 18.92
CA PHE A 459 3.74 -13.46 19.25
C PHE A 459 2.94 -12.23 19.72
N GLY A 460 1.61 -12.28 19.71
CA GLY A 460 0.72 -11.20 20.14
C GLY A 460 0.60 -10.98 21.64
#